data_548f8262c88488f7ea3acb321bbf4162
#
_entry.id   548f8262c88488f7ea3acb321bbf4162
#
_cell.length_a   1.000
_cell.length_b   1.000
_cell.length_c   1.000
_cell.angle_alpha   90.00
_cell.angle_beta   90.00
_cell.angle_gamma   90.00
#
_symmetry.space_group_name_H-M   'P 1'
#
loop_
_entity.id
_entity.type
_entity.pdbx_description
1 polymer ?
#
loop_
_entity_poly.entity_id
_entity_poly.type
_entity_poly.pdbx_seq_one_letter_code
_entity_poly.pdbx_strand_id
1 'polypeptide(L)'
;IEGDNQKQADFLAECLCKVDPAKVHDLHMVQSVLSMGTHLDVFDKGIAKKLDFSFSGPQAGRLAEYVREGKIEIGAIHTYLELYGRYFMDLTPRVALTVAVSADKNGNLFTGFNTEDTPVIVEATKFKQGIVVAQVNEIVDEVPRVDIPGDWVDFVVQAPKPFYVEPLFTRDPALITDSQVLRAMMVIKGIYGEYGIQRLNHGIGFDTAAIELLL
;
A
#
# COMPACT_ATOMS: atom_id res chain seq x y z
N ILE A 1 9.63 -5.33 4.39
CA ILE A 1 8.64 -4.28 4.54
C ILE A 1 8.17 -3.88 3.18
N GLU A 2 6.91 -3.96 2.96
CA GLU A 2 6.23 -3.46 1.78
C GLU A 2 5.68 -2.09 2.09
N GLY A 3 5.92 -1.16 1.22
CA GLY A 3 5.42 0.16 1.41
C GLY A 3 4.49 0.56 0.30
N ASP A 4 3.23 0.22 0.36
CA ASP A 4 2.29 0.77 -0.60
C ASP A 4 0.85 0.37 -0.34
N ASN A 5 -0.07 1.31 -0.52
CA ASN A 5 -1.49 1.09 -0.39
C ASN A 5 -2.17 0.60 -1.67
N GLN A 6 -1.71 1.01 -2.82
CA GLN A 6 -2.42 0.80 -4.09
C GLN A 6 -1.69 -0.15 -5.02
N LYS A 7 -0.38 -0.25 -4.87
CA LYS A 7 0.47 -1.14 -5.63
C LYS A 7 1.26 -1.97 -4.64
N GLN A 8 0.96 -3.22 -4.59
CA GLN A 8 1.63 -4.12 -3.68
C GLN A 8 2.75 -4.84 -4.41
N ALA A 9 3.88 -5.01 -3.77
CA ALA A 9 4.99 -5.80 -4.28
C ALA A 9 4.63 -7.30 -4.24
N ASP A 10 3.58 -7.69 -4.98
CA ASP A 10 2.96 -9.01 -4.96
C ASP A 10 3.95 -10.11 -5.31
N PHE A 11 4.75 -9.92 -6.36
CA PHE A 11 5.75 -10.90 -6.74
C PHE A 11 6.88 -11.01 -5.71
N LEU A 12 7.33 -9.90 -5.14
CA LEU A 12 8.35 -9.94 -4.07
C LEU A 12 7.79 -10.57 -2.79
N ALA A 13 6.53 -10.32 -2.43
CA ALA A 13 5.87 -10.98 -1.32
C ALA A 13 5.77 -12.50 -1.55
N GLU A 14 5.39 -12.94 -2.76
CA GLU A 14 5.41 -14.36 -3.12
C GLU A 14 6.82 -14.97 -3.03
N CYS A 15 7.85 -14.23 -3.44
CA CYS A 15 9.24 -14.66 -3.32
C CYS A 15 9.66 -14.79 -1.86
N LEU A 16 9.29 -13.84 -1.02
CA LEU A 16 9.57 -13.88 0.41
C LEU A 16 8.92 -15.11 1.06
N CYS A 17 7.69 -15.48 0.65
CA CYS A 17 7.02 -16.69 1.14
C CYS A 17 7.71 -18.02 0.74
N LYS A 18 8.67 -17.99 -0.19
CA LYS A 18 9.44 -19.17 -0.63
C LYS A 18 10.80 -19.30 0.06
N VAL A 19 11.17 -18.34 0.88
CA VAL A 19 12.41 -18.40 1.64
C VAL A 19 12.33 -19.50 2.70
N ASP A 20 13.45 -20.17 2.93
CA ASP A 20 13.55 -21.21 3.97
C ASP A 20 13.37 -20.61 5.37
N PRO A 21 12.31 -20.94 6.10
CA PRO A 21 12.06 -20.37 7.42
C PRO A 21 13.10 -20.81 8.48
N ALA A 22 13.89 -21.84 8.22
CA ALA A 22 15.01 -22.18 9.07
C ALA A 22 16.18 -21.18 8.98
N LYS A 23 16.22 -20.40 7.89
CA LYS A 23 17.27 -19.40 7.64
C LYS A 23 16.79 -17.97 7.84
N VAL A 24 15.52 -17.70 7.54
CA VAL A 24 14.90 -16.38 7.65
C VAL A 24 13.59 -16.54 8.41
N HIS A 25 13.57 -16.05 9.61
CA HIS A 25 12.42 -16.14 10.51
C HIS A 25 12.34 -14.91 11.43
N ASP A 26 11.29 -14.82 12.20
CA ASP A 26 11.03 -13.74 13.17
C ASP A 26 11.10 -12.34 12.57
N LEU A 27 10.79 -12.19 11.27
CA LEU A 27 10.77 -10.89 10.65
C LEU A 27 9.71 -10.00 11.29
N HIS A 28 10.07 -8.73 11.48
CA HIS A 28 9.15 -7.67 11.84
C HIS A 28 8.73 -6.94 10.57
N MET A 29 7.48 -7.10 10.17
CA MET A 29 6.91 -6.45 8.99
C MET A 29 6.27 -5.12 9.39
N VAL A 30 6.50 -4.10 8.58
CA VAL A 30 5.78 -2.83 8.68
C VAL A 30 5.08 -2.61 7.35
N GLN A 31 3.77 -2.54 7.36
CA GLN A 31 2.94 -2.46 6.15
C GLN A 31 1.86 -1.40 6.37
N SER A 32 1.79 -0.39 5.52
CA SER A 32 0.76 0.64 5.69
C SER A 32 -0.64 0.07 5.49
N VAL A 33 -0.83 -0.80 4.52
CA VAL A 33 -2.10 -1.48 4.24
C VAL A 33 -1.90 -2.97 3.98
N LEU A 34 -2.77 -3.78 4.54
CA LEU A 34 -2.83 -5.22 4.31
C LEU A 34 -3.90 -5.54 3.26
N SER A 35 -3.66 -5.19 2.01
CA SER A 35 -4.66 -5.32 0.96
C SER A 35 -4.73 -6.73 0.38
N MET A 36 -3.64 -7.50 0.39
CA MET A 36 -3.58 -8.82 -0.24
C MET A 36 -3.34 -9.94 0.78
N GLY A 37 -3.91 -11.12 0.49
CA GLY A 37 -3.70 -12.31 1.32
C GLY A 37 -2.24 -12.71 1.45
N THR A 38 -1.44 -12.54 0.40
CA THR A 38 0.00 -12.84 0.38
C THR A 38 0.80 -12.07 1.42
N HIS A 39 0.34 -10.89 1.84
CA HIS A 39 0.98 -10.10 2.89
C HIS A 39 0.89 -10.77 4.27
N LEU A 40 -0.09 -11.63 4.47
CA LEU A 40 -0.22 -12.42 5.69
C LEU A 40 0.38 -13.84 5.57
N ASP A 41 0.65 -14.32 4.36
CA ASP A 41 1.19 -15.67 4.14
C ASP A 41 2.59 -15.83 4.73
N VAL A 42 3.39 -14.76 4.81
CA VAL A 42 4.72 -14.79 5.46
C VAL A 42 4.65 -15.18 6.94
N PHE A 43 3.55 -14.86 7.62
CA PHE A 43 3.31 -15.24 9.01
C PHE A 43 2.89 -16.71 9.12
N ASP A 44 2.05 -17.17 8.20
CA ASP A 44 1.64 -18.59 8.15
C ASP A 44 2.82 -19.51 7.83
N LYS A 45 3.80 -19.03 7.07
CA LYS A 45 5.04 -19.73 6.77
C LYS A 45 6.09 -19.70 7.89
N GLY A 46 5.85 -18.97 8.98
CA GLY A 46 6.80 -18.81 10.07
C GLY A 46 8.01 -17.92 9.72
N ILE A 47 7.93 -17.14 8.65
CA ILE A 47 8.99 -16.22 8.22
C ILE A 47 8.89 -14.89 8.98
N ALA A 48 7.69 -14.35 9.13
CA ALA A 48 7.43 -13.15 9.92
C ALA A 48 6.69 -13.50 11.22
N LYS A 49 6.86 -12.64 12.23
CA LYS A 49 6.23 -12.81 13.54
C LYS A 49 5.55 -11.57 14.05
N LYS A 50 6.10 -10.40 13.80
CA LYS A 50 5.60 -9.14 14.30
C LYS A 50 5.14 -8.23 13.16
N LEU A 51 4.05 -7.49 13.39
CA LEU A 51 3.43 -6.60 12.42
C LEU A 51 3.10 -5.25 13.03
N ASP A 52 3.54 -4.20 12.37
CA ASP A 52 3.02 -2.82 12.51
C ASP A 52 2.31 -2.42 11.22
N PHE A 53 1.13 -1.80 11.32
CA PHE A 53 0.32 -1.44 10.15
C PHE A 53 -0.61 -0.26 10.46
N SER A 54 -1.24 0.30 9.43
CA SER A 54 -2.24 1.38 9.58
C SER A 54 -3.65 0.90 9.28
N PHE A 55 -3.81 0.08 8.25
CA PHE A 55 -5.12 -0.36 7.80
C PHE A 55 -5.10 -1.83 7.38
N SER A 56 -5.99 -2.64 7.95
CA SER A 56 -6.07 -4.07 7.65
C SER A 56 -6.96 -4.42 6.46
N GLY A 57 -7.84 -3.50 6.05
CA GLY A 57 -8.68 -3.64 4.87
C GLY A 57 -9.40 -4.99 4.76
N PRO A 58 -9.36 -5.59 3.57
CA PRO A 58 -10.01 -6.88 3.32
C PRO A 58 -9.46 -8.03 4.17
N GLN A 59 -8.25 -7.89 4.72
CA GLN A 59 -7.58 -8.93 5.50
C GLN A 59 -7.91 -8.89 6.99
N ALA A 60 -8.77 -7.97 7.46
CA ALA A 60 -9.07 -7.79 8.89
C ALA A 60 -9.51 -9.09 9.59
N GLY A 61 -10.35 -9.89 8.94
CA GLY A 61 -10.82 -11.17 9.50
C GLY A 61 -9.68 -12.16 9.70
N ARG A 62 -8.87 -12.38 8.66
CA ARG A 62 -7.72 -13.29 8.70
C ARG A 62 -6.65 -12.82 9.69
N LEU A 63 -6.39 -11.52 9.74
CA LEU A 63 -5.48 -10.93 10.71
C LEU A 63 -5.93 -11.21 12.15
N ALA A 64 -7.21 -11.00 12.45
CA ALA A 64 -7.75 -11.26 13.78
C ALA A 64 -7.63 -12.75 14.19
N GLU A 65 -7.83 -13.66 13.24
CA GLU A 65 -7.62 -15.10 13.48
C GLU A 65 -6.16 -15.40 13.79
N TYR A 66 -5.21 -14.88 13.02
CA TYR A 66 -3.78 -15.10 13.22
C TYR A 66 -3.27 -14.53 14.54
N VAL A 67 -3.79 -13.38 14.96
CA VAL A 67 -3.50 -12.81 16.29
C VAL A 67 -4.03 -13.72 17.40
N ARG A 68 -5.28 -14.20 17.27
CA ARG A 68 -5.88 -15.14 18.25
C ARG A 68 -5.10 -16.47 18.35
N GLU A 69 -4.57 -16.95 17.23
CA GLU A 69 -3.78 -18.17 17.17
C GLU A 69 -2.32 -17.96 17.61
N GLY A 70 -1.91 -16.75 17.92
CA GLY A 70 -0.54 -16.42 18.31
C GLY A 70 0.48 -16.47 17.16
N LYS A 71 0.01 -16.48 15.90
CA LYS A 71 0.87 -16.45 14.72
C LYS A 71 1.47 -15.07 14.46
N ILE A 72 0.75 -14.01 14.85
CA ILE A 72 1.15 -12.62 14.69
C ILE A 72 1.14 -11.91 16.03
N GLU A 73 2.25 -11.24 16.32
CA GLU A 73 2.36 -10.24 17.38
C GLU A 73 2.10 -8.87 16.76
N ILE A 74 1.09 -8.15 17.23
CA ILE A 74 0.86 -6.77 16.81
C ILE A 74 1.81 -5.86 17.56
N GLY A 75 2.64 -5.12 16.83
CA GLY A 75 3.46 -4.05 17.37
C GLY A 75 2.60 -2.84 17.71
N ALA A 76 2.00 -2.24 16.70
CA ALA A 76 1.00 -1.18 16.85
C ALA A 76 0.12 -1.06 15.60
N ILE A 77 -1.02 -0.41 15.76
CA ILE A 77 -1.86 0.08 14.68
C ILE A 77 -1.68 1.59 14.65
N HIS A 78 -1.15 2.10 13.54
CA HIS A 78 -0.75 3.48 13.38
C HIS A 78 -1.76 4.30 12.58
N THR A 79 -1.80 5.59 12.80
CA THR A 79 -2.30 6.51 11.78
C THR A 79 -1.26 6.65 10.67
N TYR A 80 -1.68 7.00 9.45
CA TYR A 80 -0.74 7.23 8.35
C TYR A 80 0.33 8.27 8.69
N LEU A 81 -0.09 9.37 9.32
CA LEU A 81 0.83 10.44 9.70
C LEU A 81 1.86 9.98 10.75
N GLU A 82 1.43 9.19 11.73
CA GLU A 82 2.31 8.62 12.74
C GLU A 82 3.31 7.64 12.10
N LEU A 83 2.82 6.72 11.27
CA LEU A 83 3.67 5.72 10.61
C LEU A 83 4.72 6.40 9.72
N TYR A 84 4.34 7.45 9.01
CA TYR A 84 5.26 8.27 8.23
C TYR A 84 6.44 8.78 9.08
N GLY A 85 6.16 9.35 10.25
CA GLY A 85 7.21 9.79 11.16
C GLY A 85 8.06 8.62 11.72
N ARG A 86 7.40 7.50 12.04
CA ARG A 86 8.03 6.32 12.60
C ARG A 86 9.02 5.66 11.65
N TYR A 87 8.83 5.75 10.32
CA TYR A 87 9.81 5.25 9.34
C TYR A 87 11.20 5.89 9.50
N PHE A 88 11.29 7.14 9.92
CA PHE A 88 12.58 7.80 10.14
C PHE A 88 13.10 7.65 11.58
N MET A 89 12.27 7.27 12.52
CA MET A 89 12.63 7.19 13.94
C MET A 89 13.06 5.77 14.34
N ASP A 90 12.11 4.86 14.43
CA ASP A 90 12.28 3.53 15.05
C ASP A 90 11.73 2.36 14.24
N LEU A 91 10.85 2.60 13.27
CA LEU A 91 10.31 1.59 12.37
C LEU A 91 10.97 1.62 10.98
N THR A 92 12.18 2.14 10.88
CA THR A 92 12.88 2.22 9.60
C THR A 92 13.16 0.82 9.03
N PRO A 93 12.76 0.54 7.80
CA PRO A 93 13.06 -0.73 7.14
C PRO A 93 14.57 -0.94 6.98
N ARG A 94 15.02 -2.15 7.28
CA ARG A 94 16.35 -2.62 6.85
C ARG A 94 16.32 -3.11 5.41
N VAL A 95 15.18 -3.64 5.00
CA VAL A 95 14.91 -4.04 3.61
C VAL A 95 13.52 -3.51 3.26
N ALA A 96 13.44 -2.67 2.25
CA ALA A 96 12.16 -2.24 1.68
C ALA A 96 11.88 -3.04 0.40
N LEU A 97 10.71 -3.67 0.36
CA LEU A 97 10.17 -4.27 -0.84
C LEU A 97 9.13 -3.30 -1.41
N THR A 98 9.37 -2.78 -2.59
CA THR A 98 8.50 -1.79 -3.20
C THR A 98 8.14 -2.15 -4.63
N VAL A 99 7.25 -1.39 -5.24
CA VAL A 99 6.79 -1.62 -6.60
C VAL A 99 6.69 -0.32 -7.39
N ALA A 100 7.05 -0.39 -8.66
CA ALA A 100 6.89 0.70 -9.62
C ALA A 100 6.37 0.16 -10.96
N VAL A 101 5.84 1.06 -11.79
CA VAL A 101 5.39 0.69 -13.15
C VAL A 101 6.60 0.35 -13.99
N SER A 102 7.61 1.20 -14.01
CA SER A 102 8.82 1.00 -14.81
C SER A 102 10.07 1.48 -14.10
N ALA A 103 11.21 0.92 -14.54
CA ALA A 103 12.54 1.41 -14.22
C ALA A 103 13.32 1.68 -15.50
N ASP A 104 14.20 2.68 -15.48
CA ASP A 104 15.17 2.88 -16.55
C ASP A 104 16.49 2.16 -16.25
N LYS A 105 17.43 2.24 -17.21
CA LYS A 105 18.78 1.64 -17.11
C LYS A 105 19.64 2.21 -15.99
N ASN A 106 19.26 3.36 -15.44
CA ASN A 106 19.96 3.99 -14.31
C ASN A 106 19.31 3.60 -12.97
N GLY A 107 18.23 2.80 -12.99
CA GLY A 107 17.48 2.39 -11.80
C GLY A 107 16.46 3.42 -11.34
N ASN A 108 16.25 4.53 -12.06
CA ASN A 108 15.22 5.48 -11.73
C ASN A 108 13.85 4.83 -11.89
N LEU A 109 12.93 5.08 -10.94
CA LEU A 109 11.61 4.46 -10.94
C LEU A 109 10.51 5.47 -11.27
N PHE A 110 9.56 5.01 -12.06
CA PHE A 110 8.27 5.64 -12.26
C PHE A 110 7.19 4.84 -11.54
N THR A 111 6.64 5.38 -10.47
CA THR A 111 5.66 4.71 -9.63
C THR A 111 4.25 4.69 -10.21
N GLY A 112 3.96 5.58 -11.19
CA GLY A 112 2.66 5.65 -11.86
C GLY A 112 1.55 6.12 -10.93
N PHE A 113 0.61 5.23 -10.61
CA PHE A 113 -0.56 5.56 -9.76
C PHE A 113 -0.24 5.64 -8.27
N ASN A 114 0.90 5.11 -7.86
CA ASN A 114 1.30 5.16 -6.47
C ASN A 114 1.72 6.58 -6.08
N THR A 115 1.02 7.14 -5.15
CA THR A 115 1.22 8.50 -4.67
C THR A 115 1.32 8.57 -3.14
N GLU A 116 1.28 7.42 -2.46
CA GLU A 116 1.25 7.38 -1.01
C GLU A 116 2.66 7.31 -0.41
N ASP A 117 2.90 6.43 0.51
CA ASP A 117 4.11 6.42 1.32
C ASP A 117 5.32 5.70 0.69
N THR A 118 5.20 5.13 -0.51
CA THR A 118 6.30 4.42 -1.17
C THR A 118 7.60 5.24 -1.28
N PRO A 119 7.61 6.49 -1.75
CA PRO A 119 8.83 7.29 -1.78
C PRO A 119 9.44 7.50 -0.40
N VAL A 120 8.59 7.70 0.61
CA VAL A 120 9.01 7.93 2.00
C VAL A 120 9.69 6.70 2.59
N ILE A 121 9.13 5.51 2.36
CA ILE A 121 9.70 4.26 2.84
C ILE A 121 11.07 4.02 2.20
N VAL A 122 11.19 4.28 0.90
CA VAL A 122 12.46 4.16 0.17
C VAL A 122 13.49 5.14 0.73
N GLU A 123 13.11 6.42 0.88
CA GLU A 123 13.98 7.45 1.43
C GLU A 123 14.44 7.10 2.85
N ALA A 124 13.53 6.73 3.74
CA ALA A 124 13.83 6.34 5.10
C ALA A 124 14.77 5.12 5.16
N THR A 125 14.53 4.12 4.30
CA THR A 125 15.39 2.94 4.19
C THR A 125 16.82 3.33 3.79
N LYS A 126 16.96 4.17 2.78
CA LYS A 126 18.28 4.63 2.32
C LYS A 126 18.96 5.55 3.32
N PHE A 127 18.22 6.41 3.98
CA PHE A 127 18.76 7.27 5.05
C PHE A 127 19.42 6.48 6.16
N LYS A 128 18.94 5.28 6.47
CA LYS A 128 19.52 4.35 7.43
C LYS A 128 20.41 3.28 6.78
N GLN A 129 20.83 3.46 5.53
CA GLN A 129 21.70 2.53 4.79
C GLN A 129 21.08 1.12 4.65
N GLY A 130 19.77 1.04 4.54
CA GLY A 130 19.05 -0.20 4.25
C GLY A 130 19.09 -0.56 2.76
N ILE A 131 18.48 -1.68 2.43
CA ILE A 131 18.39 -2.25 1.08
C ILE A 131 17.01 -2.00 0.50
N VAL A 132 16.96 -1.49 -0.72
CA VAL A 132 15.72 -1.28 -1.46
C VAL A 132 15.65 -2.24 -2.64
N VAL A 133 14.61 -3.06 -2.68
CA VAL A 133 14.29 -3.97 -3.77
C VAL A 133 13.00 -3.51 -4.44
N ALA A 134 13.08 -3.11 -5.69
CA ALA A 134 11.94 -2.62 -6.45
C ALA A 134 11.47 -3.65 -7.47
N GLN A 135 10.21 -4.05 -7.38
CA GLN A 135 9.53 -4.80 -8.41
C GLN A 135 9.02 -3.84 -9.48
N VAL A 136 9.20 -4.18 -10.77
CA VAL A 136 8.68 -3.38 -11.88
C VAL A 136 7.95 -4.25 -12.89
N ASN A 137 7.01 -3.64 -13.63
CA ASN A 137 6.35 -4.32 -14.73
C ASN A 137 7.26 -4.40 -15.97
N GLU A 138 8.06 -3.35 -16.20
CA GLU A 138 8.91 -3.24 -17.37
C GLU A 138 10.19 -2.43 -17.08
N ILE A 139 11.21 -2.69 -17.90
CA ILE A 139 12.44 -1.90 -17.93
C ILE A 139 12.43 -1.12 -19.26
N VAL A 140 12.61 0.19 -19.18
CA VAL A 140 12.56 1.12 -20.30
C VAL A 140 13.89 1.86 -20.49
N ASP A 141 14.08 2.53 -21.62
CA ASP A 141 15.27 3.33 -21.84
C ASP A 141 15.31 4.57 -20.92
N GLU A 142 14.17 5.22 -20.76
CA GLU A 142 13.97 6.40 -19.91
C GLU A 142 12.55 6.37 -19.32
N VAL A 143 12.43 6.64 -18.01
CA VAL A 143 11.14 6.74 -17.36
C VAL A 143 10.45 8.07 -17.69
N PRO A 144 9.11 8.09 -17.78
CA PRO A 144 8.37 9.34 -18.08
C PRO A 144 8.60 10.45 -17.06
N ARG A 145 8.89 10.06 -15.82
CA ARG A 145 9.18 10.93 -14.68
C ARG A 145 9.94 10.14 -13.65
N VAL A 146 10.94 10.74 -13.04
CA VAL A 146 11.65 10.14 -11.92
C VAL A 146 10.88 10.43 -10.63
N ASP A 147 10.24 9.41 -10.08
CA ASP A 147 9.56 9.48 -8.78
C ASP A 147 10.48 9.04 -7.64
N ILE A 148 11.34 8.06 -7.91
CA ILE A 148 12.37 7.55 -6.99
C ILE A 148 13.69 7.52 -7.77
N PRO A 149 14.73 8.23 -7.27
CA PRO A 149 16.05 8.22 -7.90
C PRO A 149 16.70 6.83 -7.87
N GLY A 150 17.43 6.48 -8.91
CA GLY A 150 18.06 5.17 -9.04
C GLY A 150 19.15 4.88 -8.00
N ASP A 151 19.82 5.91 -7.46
CA ASP A 151 20.77 5.79 -6.37
C ASP A 151 20.14 5.40 -5.02
N TRP A 152 18.81 5.44 -4.93
CA TRP A 152 18.06 4.95 -3.77
C TRP A 152 17.61 3.49 -3.92
N VAL A 153 17.88 2.86 -5.07
CA VAL A 153 17.42 1.50 -5.39
C VAL A 153 18.62 0.58 -5.52
N ASP A 154 18.67 -0.49 -4.74
CA ASP A 154 19.77 -1.45 -4.79
C ASP A 154 19.51 -2.57 -5.80
N PHE A 155 18.26 -2.98 -5.95
CA PHE A 155 17.85 -4.04 -6.87
C PHE A 155 16.57 -3.69 -7.60
N VAL A 156 16.56 -3.87 -8.91
CA VAL A 156 15.37 -3.81 -9.74
C VAL A 156 15.04 -5.21 -10.25
N VAL A 157 13.81 -5.66 -10.03
CA VAL A 157 13.33 -6.97 -10.43
C VAL A 157 12.13 -6.81 -11.35
N GLN A 158 12.29 -7.20 -12.62
CA GLN A 158 11.14 -7.26 -13.52
C GLN A 158 10.29 -8.47 -13.18
N ALA A 159 9.04 -8.23 -12.78
CA ALA A 159 8.09 -9.30 -12.48
C ALA A 159 7.61 -9.99 -13.77
N PRO A 160 7.27 -11.30 -13.72
CA PRO A 160 6.82 -12.05 -14.90
C PRO A 160 5.45 -11.60 -15.42
N LYS A 161 4.70 -10.86 -14.62
CA LYS A 161 3.41 -10.24 -14.98
C LYS A 161 3.30 -8.88 -14.29
N PRO A 162 2.49 -7.95 -14.81
CA PRO A 162 2.22 -6.70 -14.14
C PRO A 162 1.70 -6.94 -12.71
N PHE A 163 2.11 -6.07 -11.79
CA PHE A 163 1.64 -6.14 -10.40
C PHE A 163 0.12 -5.93 -10.33
N TYR A 164 -0.47 -6.55 -9.33
CA TYR A 164 -1.88 -6.35 -9.02
C TYR A 164 -2.10 -4.94 -8.45
N VAL A 165 -3.04 -4.21 -9.04
CA VAL A 165 -3.49 -2.93 -8.50
C VAL A 165 -4.69 -3.19 -7.60
N GLU A 166 -4.52 -3.02 -6.30
CA GLU A 166 -5.61 -3.16 -5.34
C GLU A 166 -6.68 -2.10 -5.61
N PRO A 167 -7.94 -2.51 -5.83
CA PRO A 167 -9.03 -1.56 -5.96
C PRO A 167 -9.45 -0.99 -4.59
N LEU A 168 -8.46 -0.61 -3.80
CA LEU A 168 -8.69 0.00 -2.51
C LEU A 168 -9.38 1.35 -2.72
N PHE A 169 -10.48 1.58 -2.01
CA PHE A 169 -11.31 2.76 -2.18
C PHE A 169 -11.86 2.96 -3.59
N THR A 170 -11.88 1.92 -4.41
CA THR A 170 -12.59 2.01 -5.68
C THR A 170 -14.05 2.25 -5.45
N ARG A 171 -14.56 3.01 -6.34
CA ARG A 171 -15.94 3.45 -6.35
C ARG A 171 -16.60 2.87 -7.58
N ASP A 172 -16.67 1.53 -7.62
CA ASP A 172 -17.42 0.84 -8.67
C ASP A 172 -18.89 1.28 -8.58
N PRO A 173 -19.43 2.02 -9.56
CA PRO A 173 -20.79 2.50 -9.53
C PRO A 173 -21.82 1.38 -9.35
N ALA A 174 -21.53 0.17 -9.79
CA ALA A 174 -22.40 -0.99 -9.63
C ALA A 174 -22.61 -1.42 -8.18
N LEU A 175 -21.76 -0.98 -7.26
CA LEU A 175 -21.84 -1.26 -5.84
C LEU A 175 -22.56 -0.16 -5.05
N ILE A 176 -22.92 0.94 -5.69
CA ILE A 176 -23.68 2.03 -5.07
C ILE A 176 -25.14 1.58 -4.89
N THR A 177 -25.64 1.66 -3.68
CA THR A 177 -27.00 1.28 -3.33
C THR A 177 -27.98 2.41 -3.52
N ASP A 178 -29.28 2.10 -3.69
CA ASP A 178 -30.36 3.09 -3.80
C ASP A 178 -30.41 4.04 -2.60
N SER A 179 -30.11 3.55 -1.41
CA SER A 179 -30.04 4.38 -0.21
C SER A 179 -28.89 5.38 -0.23
N GLN A 180 -27.78 5.03 -0.84
CA GLN A 180 -26.65 5.96 -1.05
C GLN A 180 -26.98 7.01 -2.10
N VAL A 181 -27.65 6.62 -3.18
CA VAL A 181 -28.17 7.56 -4.19
C VAL A 181 -29.14 8.54 -3.55
N LEU A 182 -30.08 8.07 -2.75
CA LEU A 182 -31.05 8.94 -2.06
C LEU A 182 -30.35 9.92 -1.10
N ARG A 183 -29.38 9.44 -0.30
CA ARG A 183 -28.59 10.33 0.57
C ARG A 183 -27.82 11.38 -0.23
N ALA A 184 -27.20 10.98 -1.34
CA ALA A 184 -26.50 11.88 -2.22
C ALA A 184 -27.41 12.99 -2.78
N MET A 185 -28.61 12.64 -3.25
CA MET A 185 -29.61 13.62 -3.70
C MET A 185 -30.01 14.59 -2.59
N MET A 186 -30.17 14.09 -1.37
CA MET A 186 -30.49 14.94 -0.21
C MET A 186 -29.33 15.89 0.11
N VAL A 187 -28.09 15.44 0.05
CA VAL A 187 -26.89 16.29 0.27
C VAL A 187 -26.79 17.37 -0.82
N ILE A 188 -26.92 16.97 -2.08
CA ILE A 188 -26.81 17.91 -3.22
C ILE A 188 -27.90 18.99 -3.13
N LYS A 189 -29.15 18.58 -2.89
CA LYS A 189 -30.27 19.54 -2.81
C LYS A 189 -30.29 20.29 -1.48
N GLY A 190 -30.23 19.58 -0.36
CA GLY A 190 -30.47 20.14 0.97
C GLY A 190 -29.24 20.79 1.61
N ILE A 191 -28.04 20.53 1.07
CA ILE A 191 -26.81 21.15 1.57
C ILE A 191 -26.16 21.99 0.47
N TYR A 192 -25.73 21.38 -0.63
CA TYR A 192 -24.95 22.12 -1.64
C TYR A 192 -25.77 23.18 -2.33
N GLY A 193 -27.01 22.84 -2.74
CA GLY A 193 -27.90 23.80 -3.36
C GLY A 193 -28.41 24.87 -2.39
N GLU A 194 -28.82 24.48 -1.18
CA GLU A 194 -29.37 25.41 -0.19
C GLU A 194 -28.31 26.44 0.29
N TYR A 195 -27.07 25.99 0.50
CA TYR A 195 -25.99 26.86 0.98
C TYR A 195 -25.09 27.40 -0.14
N GLY A 196 -25.40 27.16 -1.41
CA GLY A 196 -24.63 27.63 -2.56
C GLY A 196 -23.17 27.14 -2.57
N ILE A 197 -22.93 25.89 -2.13
CA ILE A 197 -21.58 25.31 -2.05
C ILE A 197 -21.07 24.98 -3.46
N GLN A 198 -19.96 25.58 -3.85
CA GLN A 198 -19.35 25.43 -5.17
C GLN A 198 -17.95 24.78 -5.14
N ARG A 199 -17.36 24.63 -3.97
CA ARG A 199 -16.04 24.01 -3.81
C ARG A 199 -16.19 22.80 -2.89
N LEU A 200 -15.82 21.66 -3.43
CA LEU A 200 -16.02 20.36 -2.78
C LEU A 200 -14.68 19.67 -2.56
N ASN A 201 -14.59 18.99 -1.43
CA ASN A 201 -13.55 18.04 -1.16
C ASN A 201 -14.22 16.83 -0.50
N HIS A 202 -14.31 15.73 -1.23
CA HIS A 202 -15.01 14.54 -0.79
C HIS A 202 -14.05 13.49 -0.24
N GLY A 203 -14.51 12.73 0.75
CA GLY A 203 -13.87 11.49 1.16
C GLY A 203 -14.04 10.39 0.11
N ILE A 204 -13.41 9.26 0.34
CA ILE A 204 -13.29 8.15 -0.61
C ILE A 204 -14.35 7.04 -0.42
N GLY A 205 -15.43 7.28 0.29
CA GLY A 205 -16.49 6.28 0.52
C GLY A 205 -17.53 6.23 -0.61
N PHE A 206 -18.38 5.20 -0.59
CA PHE A 206 -19.45 5.02 -1.56
C PHE A 206 -20.52 6.11 -1.49
N ASP A 207 -20.79 6.70 -0.32
CA ASP A 207 -21.71 7.82 -0.20
C ASP A 207 -21.22 9.04 -0.97
N THR A 208 -19.92 9.36 -0.85
CA THR A 208 -19.31 10.46 -1.59
C THR A 208 -19.19 10.14 -3.08
N ALA A 209 -18.92 8.89 -3.44
CA ALA A 209 -18.96 8.45 -4.82
C ALA A 209 -20.35 8.64 -5.46
N ALA A 210 -21.41 8.35 -4.73
CA ALA A 210 -22.78 8.60 -5.19
C ALA A 210 -23.05 10.11 -5.38
N ILE A 211 -22.53 10.97 -4.51
CA ILE A 211 -22.61 12.43 -4.67
C ILE A 211 -21.88 12.87 -5.95
N GLU A 212 -20.65 12.41 -6.15
CA GLU A 212 -19.83 12.75 -7.34
C GLU A 212 -20.46 12.26 -8.65
N LEU A 213 -21.13 11.11 -8.62
CA LEU A 213 -21.83 10.55 -9.77
C LEU A 213 -23.07 11.39 -10.19
N LEU A 214 -23.70 12.06 -9.21
CA LEU A 214 -24.94 12.83 -9.43
C LEU A 214 -24.70 14.34 -9.64
N LEU A 215 -23.49 14.85 -9.36
CA LEU A 215 -23.09 16.24 -9.64
C LEU A 215 -22.80 16.46 -11.11
#